data_7df7efcbc8c1c0e80311f35c7f396146
#
_entry.id   7df7efcbc8c1c0e80311f35c7f396146
#
_cell.length_a   1.000
_cell.length_b   1.000
_cell.length_c   1.000
_cell.angle_alpha   90.00
_cell.angle_beta   90.00
_cell.angle_gamma   90.00
#
_symmetry.space_group_name_H-M   'P 1'
#
loop_
_entity.id
_entity.type
_entity.pdbx_description
1 polymer ?
#
loop_
_entity_poly.entity_id
_entity_poly.type
_entity_poly.pdbx_seq_one_letter_code
_entity_poly.pdbx_strand_id
1 'polypeptide(L)'
;MCGIAGQLSTSHIQPNSQGILAALAHRGPDAQAFWSSDNICLWHARLSIIDTDVRANQPFKDTSGRYVLVFNGEIYNYIALKATLHFEWQTSSDTE
;
A
#
# COMPACT_ATOMS: atom_id res chain seq x y z
N MET A 1 -11.61 -4.20 5.61
CA MET A 1 -10.87 -4.28 4.32
C MET A 1 -10.35 -2.89 3.97
N CYS A 2 -9.12 -2.79 3.55
CA CYS A 2 -8.46 -1.55 3.17
C CYS A 2 -9.17 -0.80 2.03
N GLY A 3 -8.79 0.44 1.79
CA GLY A 3 -9.17 1.23 0.64
C GLY A 3 -7.95 1.58 -0.21
N ILE A 4 -8.07 1.48 -1.51
CA ILE A 4 -7.03 1.87 -2.45
C ILE A 4 -7.59 2.80 -3.52
N ALA A 5 -6.76 3.72 -3.99
CA ALA A 5 -7.03 4.53 -5.17
C ALA A 5 -5.75 4.79 -5.94
N GLY A 6 -5.88 5.01 -7.23
CA GLY A 6 -4.77 5.36 -8.10
C GLY A 6 -5.20 6.37 -9.15
N GLN A 7 -4.27 7.19 -9.56
CA GLN A 7 -4.43 8.13 -10.65
C GLN A 7 -3.20 8.09 -11.55
N LEU A 8 -3.42 7.98 -12.84
CA LEU A 8 -2.40 8.08 -13.87
C LEU A 8 -2.80 9.18 -14.85
N SER A 9 -1.84 10.00 -15.24
CA SER A 9 -2.05 11.08 -16.23
C SER A 9 -0.91 11.11 -17.24
N THR A 10 -1.14 11.70 -18.39
CA THR A 10 -0.09 12.00 -19.38
C THR A 10 0.64 13.31 -19.08
N SER A 11 0.19 14.06 -18.09
CA SER A 11 0.77 15.32 -17.63
C SER A 11 0.98 15.28 -16.12
N HIS A 12 1.69 16.28 -15.59
CA HIS A 12 1.90 16.41 -14.14
C HIS A 12 0.57 16.40 -13.37
N ILE A 13 0.52 15.63 -12.28
CA ILE A 13 -0.66 15.53 -11.40
C ILE A 13 -0.51 16.45 -10.20
N GLN A 14 -1.57 17.20 -9.92
CA GLN A 14 -1.78 17.90 -8.65
C GLN A 14 -2.76 17.06 -7.80
N PRO A 15 -2.26 16.17 -6.92
CA PRO A 15 -3.13 15.21 -6.25
C PRO A 15 -4.00 15.90 -5.18
N ASN A 16 -5.31 15.68 -5.23
CA ASN A 16 -6.22 16.00 -4.12
C ASN A 16 -6.18 14.89 -3.07
N SER A 17 -5.03 14.70 -2.44
CA SER A 17 -4.83 13.59 -1.50
C SER A 17 -5.75 13.66 -0.29
N GLN A 18 -6.04 14.85 0.22
CA GLN A 18 -6.95 15.02 1.36
C GLN A 18 -8.37 14.54 1.02
N GLY A 19 -8.90 14.92 -0.12
CA GLY A 19 -10.24 14.52 -0.55
C GLY A 19 -10.34 13.02 -0.81
N ILE A 20 -9.33 12.45 -1.46
CA ILE A 20 -9.29 11.01 -1.76
C ILE A 20 -9.15 10.18 -0.48
N LEU A 21 -8.24 10.54 0.44
CA LEU A 21 -8.07 9.83 1.70
C LEU A 21 -9.31 9.95 2.58
N ALA A 22 -9.97 11.11 2.61
CA ALA A 22 -11.24 11.29 3.32
C ALA A 22 -12.34 10.36 2.76
N ALA A 23 -12.42 10.20 1.45
CA ALA A 23 -13.36 9.28 0.81
C ALA A 23 -13.06 7.80 1.12
N LEU A 24 -11.79 7.45 1.34
CA LEU A 24 -11.36 6.09 1.69
C LEU A 24 -11.37 5.80 3.20
N ALA A 25 -11.53 6.79 4.06
CA ALA A 25 -11.35 6.67 5.51
C ALA A 25 -12.23 5.59 6.14
N HIS A 26 -13.45 5.40 5.65
CA HIS A 26 -14.38 4.36 6.13
C HIS A 26 -13.89 2.95 5.85
N ARG A 27 -12.96 2.76 4.92
CA ARG A 27 -12.38 1.46 4.56
C ARG A 27 -11.20 1.08 5.44
N GLY A 28 -10.41 2.06 5.87
CA GLY A 28 -9.19 1.81 6.63
C GLY A 28 -8.89 2.96 7.58
N PRO A 29 -9.39 2.89 8.82
CA PRO A 29 -9.22 3.97 9.80
C PRO A 29 -7.84 3.97 10.49
N ASP A 30 -7.05 2.89 10.38
CA ASP A 30 -5.85 2.70 11.19
C ASP A 30 -4.65 3.47 10.67
N ALA A 31 -4.51 3.61 9.35
CA ALA A 31 -3.47 4.42 8.73
C ALA A 31 -3.90 4.89 7.35
N GLN A 32 -3.44 6.08 6.97
CA GLN A 32 -3.70 6.65 5.66
C GLN A 32 -2.41 7.24 5.11
N ALA A 33 -2.10 6.94 3.87
CA ALA A 33 -0.93 7.48 3.20
C ALA A 33 -1.12 7.54 1.69
N PHE A 34 -0.24 8.29 1.03
CA PHE A 34 -0.15 8.31 -0.41
C PHE A 34 1.31 8.38 -0.87
N TRP A 35 1.53 8.00 -2.10
CA TRP A 35 2.77 8.16 -2.82
C TRP A 35 2.49 8.78 -4.18
N SER A 36 3.36 9.66 -4.64
CA SER A 36 3.22 10.29 -5.95
C SER A 36 4.56 10.40 -6.67
N SER A 37 4.49 10.33 -7.96
CA SER A 37 5.52 10.73 -8.93
C SER A 37 4.87 11.69 -9.92
N ASP A 38 5.60 12.15 -10.95
CA ASP A 38 5.14 13.25 -11.83
C ASP A 38 3.73 13.03 -12.41
N ASN A 39 3.42 11.81 -12.81
CA ASN A 39 2.19 11.45 -13.52
C ASN A 39 1.42 10.29 -12.89
N ILE A 40 1.83 9.84 -11.71
CA ILE A 40 1.19 8.74 -10.96
C ILE A 40 0.97 9.15 -9.50
N CYS A 41 -0.20 8.85 -8.96
CA CYS A 41 -0.47 8.91 -7.52
C CYS A 41 -1.17 7.64 -7.07
N LEU A 42 -0.77 7.11 -5.92
CA LEU A 42 -1.35 5.95 -5.25
C LEU A 42 -1.75 6.33 -3.84
N TRP A 43 -2.96 5.97 -3.42
CA TRP A 43 -3.48 6.22 -2.07
C TRP A 43 -3.88 4.91 -1.41
N HIS A 44 -3.68 4.84 -0.10
CA HIS A 44 -4.05 3.70 0.71
C HIS A 44 -4.65 4.15 2.05
N ALA A 45 -5.77 3.54 2.41
CA ALA A 45 -6.37 3.62 3.73
C ALA A 45 -6.37 2.22 4.34
N ARG A 46 -5.63 2.03 5.44
CA ARG A 46 -5.33 0.72 6.00
C ARG A 46 -6.31 0.33 7.11
N LEU A 47 -6.78 -0.90 7.05
CA LEU A 47 -7.30 -1.66 8.17
C LEU A 47 -6.25 -2.72 8.54
N SER A 48 -5.61 -2.57 9.68
CA SER A 48 -4.48 -3.41 10.12
C SER A 48 -4.98 -4.71 10.71
N ILE A 49 -4.91 -5.82 9.94
CA ILE A 49 -5.30 -7.16 10.38
C ILE A 49 -4.07 -8.06 10.49
N ILE A 50 -3.29 -8.16 9.43
CA ILE A 50 -2.01 -8.88 9.40
C ILE A 50 -0.90 -7.85 9.55
N ASP A 51 0.07 -8.12 10.44
CA ASP A 51 1.18 -7.23 10.76
C ASP A 51 0.73 -5.79 11.08
N THR A 52 0.51 -5.51 12.33
CA THR A 52 0.07 -4.18 12.80
C THR A 52 1.20 -3.14 12.88
N ASP A 53 2.43 -3.53 12.54
CA ASP A 53 3.58 -2.62 12.52
C ASP A 53 3.44 -1.57 11.41
N VAL A 54 3.92 -0.37 11.69
CA VAL A 54 3.89 0.75 10.73
C VAL A 54 4.72 0.49 9.47
N ARG A 55 5.70 -0.42 9.54
CA ARG A 55 6.51 -0.83 8.38
C ARG A 55 5.69 -1.53 7.31
N ALA A 56 4.57 -2.14 7.68
CA ALA A 56 3.63 -2.77 6.76
C ALA A 56 2.59 -1.78 6.19
N ASN A 57 2.70 -0.48 6.49
CA ASN A 57 1.84 0.52 5.89
C ASN A 57 2.09 0.66 4.38
N GLN A 58 1.04 1.03 3.68
CA GLN A 58 1.06 1.21 2.24
C GLN A 58 0.77 2.68 1.87
N PRO A 59 1.21 3.16 0.72
CA PRO A 59 1.90 2.45 -0.37
C PRO A 59 3.24 1.85 0.06
N PHE A 60 3.40 0.55 -0.20
CA PHE A 60 4.59 -0.21 0.18
C PHE A 60 5.67 -0.06 -0.90
N LYS A 61 6.89 0.27 -0.47
CA LYS A 61 8.06 0.32 -1.36
C LYS A 61 8.95 -0.88 -1.11
N ASP A 62 9.36 -1.54 -2.16
CA ASP A 62 10.40 -2.55 -2.04
C ASP A 62 11.76 -1.94 -1.68
N THR A 63 12.69 -2.78 -1.22
CA THR A 63 14.03 -2.33 -0.79
C THR A 63 14.86 -1.73 -1.93
N SER A 64 14.56 -2.08 -3.20
CA SER A 64 15.23 -1.50 -4.38
C SER A 64 14.70 -0.10 -4.73
N GLY A 65 13.52 0.27 -4.23
CA GLY A 65 12.82 1.51 -4.59
C GLY A 65 12.25 1.53 -6.01
N ARG A 66 12.29 0.38 -6.73
CA ARG A 66 11.79 0.27 -8.12
C ARG A 66 10.30 0.07 -8.18
N TYR A 67 9.71 -0.51 -7.14
CA TYR A 67 8.31 -0.87 -7.09
C TYR A 67 7.61 -0.17 -5.94
N VAL A 68 6.40 0.29 -6.21
CA VAL A 68 5.48 0.83 -5.20
C VAL A 68 4.15 0.12 -5.37
N LEU A 69 3.64 -0.46 -4.29
CA LEU A 69 2.44 -1.27 -4.29
C LEU A 69 1.38 -0.70 -3.36
N VAL A 70 0.14 -0.67 -3.82
CA VAL A 70 -1.06 -0.60 -2.98
C VAL A 70 -1.89 -1.84 -3.21
N PHE A 71 -2.33 -2.46 -2.12
CA PHE A 71 -3.00 -3.74 -2.15
C PHE A 71 -4.20 -3.77 -1.20
N ASN A 72 -5.32 -4.20 -1.69
CA ASN A 72 -6.51 -4.49 -0.88
C ASN A 72 -6.94 -5.92 -1.17
N GLY A 73 -6.47 -6.84 -0.36
CA GLY A 73 -6.72 -8.27 -0.51
C GLY A 73 -6.06 -9.05 0.61
N GLU A 74 -5.99 -10.35 0.44
CA GLU A 74 -5.35 -11.26 1.37
C GLU A 74 -4.76 -12.45 0.61
N ILE A 75 -3.46 -12.70 0.79
CA ILE A 75 -2.78 -13.86 0.22
C ILE A 75 -2.73 -14.95 1.28
N TYR A 76 -3.71 -15.86 1.28
CA TYR A 76 -3.90 -16.84 2.33
C TYR A 76 -2.70 -17.75 2.60
N ASN A 77 -1.93 -18.08 1.58
CA ASN A 77 -0.76 -18.94 1.68
C ASN A 77 0.57 -18.16 1.73
N TYR A 78 0.54 -16.88 2.10
CA TYR A 78 1.73 -16.03 2.07
C TYR A 78 2.89 -16.56 2.92
N ILE A 79 2.61 -17.19 4.06
CA ILE A 79 3.65 -17.79 4.92
C ILE A 79 4.40 -18.88 4.16
N ALA A 80 3.67 -19.77 3.47
CA ALA A 80 4.29 -20.83 2.67
C ALA A 80 5.08 -20.26 1.49
N LEU A 81 4.55 -19.23 0.82
CA LEU A 81 5.25 -18.54 -0.25
C LEU A 81 6.54 -17.87 0.23
N LYS A 82 6.48 -17.13 1.34
CA LYS A 82 7.66 -16.50 1.95
C LYS A 82 8.75 -17.53 2.28
N ALA A 83 8.37 -18.71 2.75
CA ALA A 83 9.32 -19.77 3.08
C ALA A 83 10.05 -20.36 1.86
N THR A 84 9.47 -20.24 0.65
CA THR A 84 10.08 -20.73 -0.60
C THR A 84 10.93 -19.68 -1.31
N LEU A 85 10.78 -18.41 -0.96
CA LEU A 85 11.49 -17.30 -1.57
C LEU A 85 12.72 -16.93 -0.74
N HIS A 86 13.88 -16.85 -1.37
CA HIS A 86 15.12 -16.37 -0.75
C HIS A 86 15.17 -14.86 -0.74
N PHE A 87 14.56 -14.26 0.27
CA PHE A 87 14.45 -12.80 0.40
C PHE A 87 14.54 -12.38 1.87
N GLU A 88 15.10 -11.22 2.14
CA GLU A 88 15.12 -10.63 3.49
C GLU A 88 13.85 -9.82 3.71
N TRP A 89 12.88 -10.45 4.34
CA TRP A 89 11.59 -9.84 4.64
C TRP A 89 11.70 -8.75 5.69
N GLN A 90 11.14 -7.58 5.44
CA GLN A 90 11.12 -6.45 6.37
C GLN A 90 9.88 -6.47 7.27
N THR A 91 8.84 -7.15 6.84
CA THR A 91 7.54 -7.22 7.52
C THR A 91 7.04 -8.66 7.59
N SER A 92 6.03 -8.90 8.40
CA SER A 92 5.28 -10.16 8.40
C SER A 92 3.99 -10.07 7.55
N SER A 93 3.79 -8.97 6.83
CA SER A 93 2.63 -8.74 5.98
C SER A 93 2.64 -9.63 4.74
N ASP A 94 1.45 -9.95 4.26
CA ASP A 94 1.24 -10.61 2.97
C ASP A 94 1.40 -9.65 1.78
N THR A 95 1.51 -8.35 2.03
CA THR A 95 1.72 -7.34 0.99
C THR A 95 3.14 -7.38 0.41
N GLU A 96 4.14 -7.69 1.26
CA GLU A 96 5.53 -7.79 0.85
C GLU A 96 5.79 -9.08 0.07
#